data_a1ab2c8bfac4718c3d4f04bdb12a78c2
#
_entry.id   a1ab2c8bfac4718c3d4f04bdb12a78c2
#
_cell.length_a   1.000
_cell.length_b   1.000
_cell.length_c   1.000
_cell.angle_alpha   90.00
_cell.angle_beta   90.00
_cell.angle_gamma   90.00
#
_symmetry.space_group_name_H-M   'P 1'
#
loop_
_entity.id
_entity.type
_entity.pdbx_description
1 polymer ?
#
loop_
_entity_poly.entity_id
_entity_poly.type
_entity_poly.pdbx_seq_one_letter_code
_entity_poly.pdbx_strand_id
1 'polypeptide(L)'
;MAARSTASVSISFGLVNIPVDVYPAEVASNRISFNLLHASDGARVKQQYVCALDGEVVPRSEMVKGYEYEKDRYVMFKPEEIKALEEAGTKLVNITGFVPLDTVDPVFFDRTYLLAPSRHGAKPYALLNEAMRQTGLCGVGRWATRGREYVVIVRPVEGGMAMHQLHFKDEVRTMSELPMGETPQLAAGELKLAKALIEQTTGKRFDPDQFHDEFRARVEAAIEKKVRSGKEISHFAEAESDVAAGGNVVDLMEILQRSLKRSGGGSSRSAGGKGDAPGSRATARKPPRRVTEPGRKKRAAPAPRSA
;
A
#
# COMPACT_ATOMS: atom_id res chain seq x y z
N MET A 1 22.62 -3.76 2.34
CA MET A 1 21.99 -4.66 3.34
C MET A 1 21.57 -5.94 2.64
N ALA A 2 21.73 -7.12 3.27
CA ALA A 2 21.23 -8.38 2.70
C ALA A 2 19.71 -8.35 2.61
N ALA A 3 19.14 -8.81 1.49
CA ALA A 3 17.70 -8.91 1.31
C ALA A 3 17.11 -9.87 2.35
N ARG A 4 15.97 -9.51 2.94
CA ARG A 4 15.26 -10.37 3.90
C ARG A 4 14.17 -11.15 3.19
N SER A 5 14.16 -12.47 3.38
CA SER A 5 13.08 -13.32 2.86
C SER A 5 11.75 -13.00 3.56
N THR A 6 10.68 -12.99 2.79
CA THR A 6 9.31 -12.78 3.31
C THR A 6 8.62 -14.10 3.66
N ALA A 7 9.03 -15.21 3.05
CA ALA A 7 8.51 -16.53 3.30
C ALA A 7 9.52 -17.59 2.87
N SER A 8 9.42 -18.78 3.47
CA SER A 8 10.06 -20.02 2.99
C SER A 8 8.94 -20.97 2.55
N VAL A 9 9.01 -21.43 1.30
CA VAL A 9 8.00 -22.29 0.68
C VAL A 9 8.67 -23.47 -0.01
N SER A 10 7.90 -24.47 -0.41
CA SER A 10 8.36 -25.58 -1.25
C SER A 10 7.70 -25.50 -2.61
N ILE A 11 8.47 -25.50 -3.69
CA ILE A 11 7.95 -25.67 -5.04
C ILE A 11 7.76 -27.17 -5.27
N SER A 12 6.55 -27.58 -5.60
CA SER A 12 6.21 -28.98 -5.91
C SER A 12 5.81 -29.13 -7.37
N PHE A 13 6.40 -30.08 -8.05
CA PHE A 13 5.90 -30.55 -9.34
C PHE A 13 6.06 -32.08 -9.43
N GLY A 14 4.98 -32.79 -9.64
CA GLY A 14 4.97 -34.24 -9.55
C GLY A 14 5.42 -34.74 -8.17
N LEU A 15 6.47 -35.55 -8.13
CA LEU A 15 7.05 -36.08 -6.87
C LEU A 15 8.23 -35.26 -6.32
N VAL A 16 8.58 -34.17 -7.00
CA VAL A 16 9.74 -33.35 -6.64
C VAL A 16 9.29 -32.17 -5.78
N ASN A 17 9.97 -31.99 -4.63
CA ASN A 17 9.79 -30.84 -3.75
C ASN A 17 11.10 -30.05 -3.64
N ILE A 18 11.04 -28.77 -3.91
CA ILE A 18 12.20 -27.87 -3.93
C ILE A 18 11.99 -26.78 -2.89
N PRO A 19 12.67 -26.84 -1.73
CA PRO A 19 12.57 -25.79 -0.72
C PRO A 19 13.28 -24.52 -1.20
N VAL A 20 12.55 -23.39 -1.17
CA VAL A 20 13.03 -22.07 -1.60
C VAL A 20 12.62 -20.98 -0.61
N ASP A 21 13.42 -19.93 -0.56
CA ASP A 21 13.12 -18.70 0.14
C ASP A 21 12.65 -17.65 -0.86
N VAL A 22 11.57 -16.92 -0.50
CA VAL A 22 10.87 -15.97 -1.34
C VAL A 22 11.27 -14.55 -0.95
N TYR A 23 11.75 -13.77 -1.89
CA TYR A 23 12.16 -12.38 -1.71
C TYR A 23 11.33 -11.47 -2.62
N PRO A 24 10.79 -10.34 -2.14
CA PRO A 24 10.17 -9.36 -3.03
C PRO A 24 11.20 -8.86 -4.04
N ALA A 25 10.82 -8.78 -5.31
CA ALA A 25 11.68 -8.18 -6.33
C ALA A 25 11.74 -6.65 -6.21
N GLU A 26 10.71 -6.05 -5.62
CA GLU A 26 10.64 -4.61 -5.37
C GLU A 26 11.46 -4.21 -4.15
N VAL A 27 12.20 -3.11 -4.28
CA VAL A 27 12.94 -2.48 -3.18
C VAL A 27 12.12 -1.30 -2.65
N ALA A 28 11.38 -1.52 -1.56
CA ALA A 28 10.51 -0.51 -0.95
C ALA A 28 11.28 0.71 -0.40
N SER A 29 12.57 0.53 -0.05
CA SER A 29 13.41 1.59 0.55
C SER A 29 13.69 2.78 -0.37
N ASN A 30 13.40 2.66 -1.66
CA ASN A 30 13.65 3.72 -2.63
C ASN A 30 12.45 4.67 -2.83
N ARG A 31 11.34 4.44 -2.15
CA ARG A 31 10.16 5.34 -2.24
C ARG A 31 10.21 6.38 -1.13
N ILE A 32 10.10 7.67 -1.50
CA ILE A 32 9.97 8.74 -0.50
C ILE A 32 8.60 8.57 0.17
N SER A 33 8.60 8.47 1.50
CA SER A 33 7.37 8.39 2.30
C SER A 33 7.29 9.58 3.24
N PHE A 34 6.09 10.17 3.34
CA PHE A 34 5.81 11.26 4.26
C PHE A 34 4.98 10.74 5.43
N ASN A 35 5.37 11.13 6.64
CA ASN A 35 4.54 10.91 7.82
C ASN A 35 3.55 12.07 7.98
N LEU A 36 2.33 11.75 8.42
CA LEU A 36 1.36 12.76 8.77
C LEU A 36 1.73 13.36 10.13
N LEU A 37 1.84 14.69 10.16
CA LEU A 37 2.16 15.45 11.37
C LEU A 37 1.01 16.41 11.68
N HIS A 38 0.84 16.70 12.97
CA HIS A 38 -0.09 17.72 13.44
C HIS A 38 0.49 19.11 13.11
N ALA A 39 -0.28 19.96 12.47
CA ALA A 39 0.23 21.23 11.92
C ALA A 39 0.65 22.23 13.01
N SER A 40 0.08 22.15 14.22
CA SER A 40 0.35 23.11 15.30
C SER A 40 1.64 22.86 16.08
N ASP A 41 2.03 21.58 16.22
CA ASP A 41 3.13 21.16 17.09
C ASP A 41 4.15 20.23 16.42
N GLY A 42 3.86 19.78 15.17
CA GLY A 42 4.72 18.88 14.42
C GLY A 42 4.75 17.44 14.94
N ALA A 43 3.87 17.07 15.86
CA ALA A 43 3.80 15.72 16.42
C ALA A 43 3.25 14.71 15.38
N ARG A 44 3.69 13.46 15.45
CA ARG A 44 3.12 12.38 14.64
C ARG A 44 1.69 12.10 15.05
N VAL A 45 0.76 12.03 14.08
CA VAL A 45 -0.61 11.60 14.33
C VAL A 45 -0.71 10.08 14.32
N LYS A 46 -1.55 9.52 15.21
CA LYS A 46 -1.89 8.10 15.30
C LYS A 46 -3.31 7.90 14.76
N GLN A 47 -3.53 6.79 14.07
CA GLN A 47 -4.88 6.40 13.64
C GLN A 47 -5.57 5.59 14.74
N GLN A 48 -6.81 5.95 15.03
CA GLN A 48 -7.69 5.21 15.94
C GLN A 48 -8.92 4.74 15.16
N TYR A 49 -9.43 3.58 15.49
CA TYR A 49 -10.69 3.10 14.97
C TYR A 49 -11.81 3.58 15.89
N VAL A 50 -12.83 4.14 15.28
CA VAL A 50 -13.98 4.70 15.99
C VAL A 50 -15.24 3.99 15.49
N CYS A 51 -16.09 3.58 16.41
CA CYS A 51 -17.39 2.99 16.07
C CYS A 51 -18.26 4.04 15.38
N ALA A 52 -18.84 3.67 14.24
CA ALA A 52 -19.66 4.59 13.45
C ALA A 52 -21.02 4.92 14.11
N LEU A 53 -21.46 4.10 15.08
CA LEU A 53 -22.77 4.26 15.73
C LEU A 53 -22.71 5.24 16.90
N ASP A 54 -21.70 5.12 17.76
CA ASP A 54 -21.62 5.84 19.04
C ASP A 54 -20.39 6.75 19.17
N GLY A 55 -19.43 6.63 18.25
CA GLY A 55 -18.20 7.43 18.26
C GLY A 55 -17.14 6.93 19.24
N GLU A 56 -17.32 5.79 19.90
CA GLU A 56 -16.34 5.24 20.83
C GLU A 56 -15.11 4.69 20.11
N VAL A 57 -13.94 4.78 20.75
CA VAL A 57 -12.69 4.22 20.25
C VAL A 57 -12.67 2.71 20.48
N VAL A 58 -12.60 1.94 19.38
CA VAL A 58 -12.64 0.48 19.43
C VAL A 58 -11.21 -0.09 19.32
N PRO A 59 -10.73 -0.83 20.33
CA PRO A 59 -9.45 -1.50 20.28
C PRO A 59 -9.49 -2.68 19.30
N ARG A 60 -8.34 -3.00 18.68
CA ARG A 60 -8.25 -4.10 17.68
C ARG A 60 -8.71 -5.46 18.20
N SER A 61 -8.58 -5.71 19.51
CA SER A 61 -9.02 -6.95 20.16
C SER A 61 -10.53 -7.15 20.13
N GLU A 62 -11.29 -6.08 19.99
CA GLU A 62 -12.76 -6.11 19.95
C GLU A 62 -13.33 -6.07 18.54
N MET A 63 -12.46 -6.01 17.52
CA MET A 63 -12.86 -6.01 16.14
C MET A 63 -13.03 -7.42 15.59
N VAL A 64 -14.11 -7.63 14.85
CA VAL A 64 -14.39 -8.85 14.09
C VAL A 64 -14.42 -8.53 12.60
N LYS A 65 -14.16 -9.51 11.74
CA LYS A 65 -14.28 -9.33 10.29
C LYS A 65 -15.71 -9.63 9.86
N GLY A 66 -16.35 -8.68 9.19
CA GLY A 66 -17.68 -8.84 8.60
C GLY A 66 -17.60 -8.88 7.07
N TYR A 67 -18.32 -9.82 6.44
CA TYR A 67 -18.55 -9.85 5.00
C TYR A 67 -19.94 -9.31 4.71
N GLU A 68 -20.03 -8.24 3.94
CA GLU A 68 -21.31 -7.64 3.53
C GLU A 68 -21.86 -8.47 2.36
N TYR A 69 -22.97 -9.20 2.60
CA TYR A 69 -23.62 -10.02 1.58
C TYR A 69 -24.85 -9.33 0.97
N GLU A 70 -25.43 -8.38 1.68
CA GLU A 70 -26.45 -7.44 1.23
C GLU A 70 -26.15 -6.08 1.87
N LYS A 71 -26.69 -5.02 1.31
CA LYS A 71 -26.49 -3.65 1.83
C LYS A 71 -26.82 -3.58 3.33
N ASP A 72 -25.84 -3.15 4.12
CA ASP A 72 -25.91 -3.01 5.57
C ASP A 72 -26.17 -4.34 6.34
N ARG A 73 -25.95 -5.51 5.69
CA ARG A 73 -26.08 -6.84 6.31
C ARG A 73 -24.75 -7.60 6.24
N TYR A 74 -24.25 -7.99 7.40
CA TYR A 74 -22.93 -8.58 7.54
C TYR A 74 -22.97 -9.98 8.13
N VAL A 75 -22.20 -10.89 7.55
CA VAL A 75 -21.83 -12.17 8.20
C VAL A 75 -20.52 -11.96 8.94
N MET A 76 -20.53 -12.15 10.25
CA MET A 76 -19.36 -11.98 11.10
C MET A 76 -18.54 -13.27 11.17
N PHE A 77 -17.23 -13.14 11.02
CA PHE A 77 -16.27 -14.23 11.14
C PHE A 77 -15.39 -14.02 12.36
N LYS A 78 -15.27 -15.04 13.19
CA LYS A 78 -14.30 -15.04 14.28
C LYS A 78 -12.89 -15.25 13.73
N PRO A 79 -11.85 -14.73 14.42
CA PRO A 79 -10.46 -14.92 13.98
C PRO A 79 -10.08 -16.39 13.77
N GLU A 80 -10.61 -17.31 14.59
CA GLU A 80 -10.36 -18.74 14.53
C GLU A 80 -10.96 -19.38 13.27
N GLU A 81 -12.16 -18.95 12.86
CA GLU A 81 -12.83 -19.43 11.65
C GLU A 81 -12.03 -19.04 10.40
N ILE A 82 -11.56 -17.80 10.35
CA ILE A 82 -10.71 -17.32 9.25
C ILE A 82 -9.40 -18.09 9.24
N LYS A 83 -8.77 -18.27 10.43
CA LYS A 83 -7.53 -19.03 10.54
C LYS A 83 -7.68 -20.48 10.08
N ALA A 84 -8.79 -21.14 10.40
CA ALA A 84 -9.08 -22.50 9.91
C ALA A 84 -9.19 -22.56 8.38
N LEU A 85 -9.77 -21.52 7.74
CA LEU A 85 -9.78 -21.40 6.29
C LEU A 85 -8.40 -21.12 5.70
N GLU A 86 -7.54 -20.38 6.44
CA GLU A 86 -6.17 -20.08 6.05
C GLU A 86 -5.22 -21.27 6.21
N GLU A 87 -5.42 -22.13 7.19
CA GLU A 87 -4.59 -23.32 7.44
C GLU A 87 -4.64 -24.36 6.31
N ALA A 88 -5.69 -24.32 5.47
CA ALA A 88 -5.74 -25.06 4.22
C ALA A 88 -4.71 -24.54 3.18
N GLY A 89 -4.20 -23.33 3.35
CA GLY A 89 -3.15 -22.71 2.54
C GLY A 89 -1.77 -23.19 2.97
N THR A 90 -1.27 -24.22 2.32
CA THR A 90 0.07 -24.77 2.59
C THR A 90 1.17 -23.80 2.12
N LYS A 91 2.33 -23.84 2.76
CA LYS A 91 3.58 -23.20 2.29
C LYS A 91 4.11 -23.88 1.01
N LEU A 92 3.22 -24.19 0.08
CA LEU A 92 3.48 -24.95 -1.12
C LEU A 92 3.11 -24.13 -2.35
N VAL A 93 4.04 -24.06 -3.29
CA VAL A 93 3.81 -23.61 -4.65
C VAL A 93 3.65 -24.87 -5.51
N ASN A 94 2.42 -25.20 -5.86
CA ASN A 94 2.13 -26.41 -6.64
C ASN A 94 2.13 -26.09 -8.13
N ILE A 95 3.16 -26.54 -8.86
CA ILE A 95 3.23 -26.42 -10.32
C ILE A 95 2.34 -27.48 -10.95
N THR A 96 1.36 -27.04 -11.73
CA THR A 96 0.39 -27.90 -12.41
C THR A 96 0.71 -28.14 -13.87
N GLY A 97 1.59 -27.33 -14.46
CA GLY A 97 1.99 -27.45 -15.88
C GLY A 97 3.09 -26.47 -16.27
N PHE A 98 3.50 -26.57 -17.53
CA PHE A 98 4.51 -25.69 -18.13
C PHE A 98 3.96 -25.11 -19.44
N VAL A 99 4.21 -23.81 -19.67
CA VAL A 99 3.79 -23.07 -20.87
C VAL A 99 4.91 -22.13 -21.36
N PRO A 100 4.94 -21.75 -22.65
CA PRO A 100 5.79 -20.67 -23.12
C PRO A 100 5.39 -19.34 -22.44
N LEU A 101 6.38 -18.52 -22.06
CA LEU A 101 6.11 -17.27 -21.34
C LEU A 101 5.35 -16.24 -22.20
N ASP A 102 5.59 -16.21 -23.49
CA ASP A 102 4.95 -15.33 -24.46
C ASP A 102 3.43 -15.56 -24.64
N THR A 103 2.93 -16.72 -24.18
CA THR A 103 1.50 -17.03 -24.15
C THR A 103 0.76 -16.39 -22.97
N VAL A 104 1.50 -15.80 -22.02
CA VAL A 104 0.92 -15.16 -20.84
C VAL A 104 0.88 -13.65 -21.05
N ASP A 105 -0.34 -13.11 -21.18
CA ASP A 105 -0.51 -11.67 -21.36
C ASP A 105 -0.01 -10.91 -20.11
N PRO A 106 0.85 -9.88 -20.30
CA PRO A 106 1.35 -9.05 -19.21
C PRO A 106 0.27 -8.43 -18.31
N VAL A 107 -0.96 -8.27 -18.79
CA VAL A 107 -2.10 -7.73 -18.01
C VAL A 107 -2.42 -8.56 -16.77
N PHE A 108 -2.08 -9.85 -16.76
CA PHE A 108 -2.28 -10.72 -15.61
C PHE A 108 -1.24 -10.59 -14.51
N PHE A 109 -0.07 -9.98 -14.77
CA PHE A 109 0.99 -9.90 -13.77
C PHE A 109 0.67 -8.89 -12.67
N ASP A 110 0.72 -9.34 -11.38
CA ASP A 110 0.57 -8.50 -10.18
C ASP A 110 1.92 -8.27 -9.52
N ARG A 111 2.45 -9.26 -8.82
CA ARG A 111 3.67 -9.13 -8.02
C ARG A 111 4.76 -10.08 -8.46
N THR A 112 5.99 -9.60 -8.31
CA THR A 112 7.17 -10.41 -8.64
C THR A 112 7.98 -10.71 -7.38
N TYR A 113 8.43 -11.96 -7.29
CA TYR A 113 9.32 -12.44 -6.24
C TYR A 113 10.54 -13.09 -6.88
N LEU A 114 11.69 -12.94 -6.23
CA LEU A 114 12.89 -13.69 -6.53
C LEU A 114 12.95 -14.91 -5.62
N LEU A 115 13.37 -16.05 -6.18
CA LEU A 115 13.45 -17.32 -5.46
C LEU A 115 14.92 -17.70 -5.26
N ALA A 116 15.31 -17.95 -4.02
CA ALA A 116 16.62 -18.51 -3.72
C ALA A 116 16.46 -19.93 -3.15
N PRO A 117 17.39 -20.85 -3.45
CA PRO A 117 17.34 -22.18 -2.86
C PRO A 117 17.60 -22.12 -1.36
N SER A 118 16.77 -22.76 -0.54
CA SER A 118 17.05 -22.92 0.87
C SER A 118 18.05 -24.08 1.10
N ARG A 119 18.51 -24.29 2.36
CA ARG A 119 19.68 -25.13 2.72
C ARG A 119 19.79 -26.47 2.01
N HIS A 120 18.71 -27.15 1.67
CA HIS A 120 18.72 -28.47 1.03
C HIS A 120 18.15 -28.47 -0.39
N GLY A 121 17.82 -27.29 -0.94
CA GLY A 121 17.16 -27.13 -2.22
C GLY A 121 18.10 -26.86 -3.41
N ALA A 122 19.39 -26.66 -3.21
CA ALA A 122 20.30 -26.16 -4.25
C ALA A 122 20.33 -27.01 -5.53
N LYS A 123 20.48 -28.34 -5.40
CA LYS A 123 20.56 -29.23 -6.56
C LYS A 123 19.25 -29.33 -7.34
N PRO A 124 18.08 -29.63 -6.70
CA PRO A 124 16.83 -29.67 -7.43
C PRO A 124 16.39 -28.28 -7.96
N TYR A 125 16.75 -27.19 -7.28
CA TYR A 125 16.55 -25.84 -7.76
C TYR A 125 17.31 -25.58 -9.06
N ALA A 126 18.61 -25.88 -9.09
CA ALA A 126 19.45 -25.71 -10.27
C ALA A 126 18.95 -26.56 -11.44
N LEU A 127 18.51 -27.81 -11.16
CA LEU A 127 17.97 -28.69 -12.18
C LEU A 127 16.70 -28.15 -12.81
N LEU A 128 15.73 -27.68 -12.00
CA LEU A 128 14.49 -27.10 -12.50
C LEU A 128 14.76 -25.83 -13.31
N ASN A 129 15.63 -24.94 -12.79
CA ASN A 129 16.00 -23.70 -13.46
C ASN A 129 16.60 -23.97 -14.84
N GLU A 130 17.56 -24.91 -14.93
CA GLU A 130 18.21 -25.25 -16.19
C GLU A 130 17.26 -25.95 -17.15
N ALA A 131 16.40 -26.85 -16.69
CA ALA A 131 15.41 -27.51 -17.52
C ALA A 131 14.44 -26.49 -18.17
N MET A 132 13.95 -25.51 -17.39
CA MET A 132 13.10 -24.45 -17.91
C MET A 132 13.85 -23.52 -18.89
N ARG A 133 15.15 -23.24 -18.66
CA ARG A 133 15.98 -22.45 -19.60
C ARG A 133 16.15 -23.16 -20.93
N GLN A 134 16.44 -24.45 -20.93
CA GLN A 134 16.65 -25.24 -22.15
C GLN A 134 15.37 -25.46 -22.96
N THR A 135 14.23 -25.60 -22.27
CA THR A 135 12.94 -25.79 -22.92
C THR A 135 12.27 -24.48 -23.33
N GLY A 136 12.70 -23.34 -22.80
CA GLY A 136 12.03 -22.05 -23.01
C GLY A 136 10.66 -21.94 -22.33
N LEU A 137 10.36 -22.85 -21.37
CA LEU A 137 9.08 -22.91 -20.71
C LEU A 137 9.14 -22.30 -19.30
N CYS A 138 8.00 -21.86 -18.81
CA CYS A 138 7.78 -21.45 -17.40
C CYS A 138 6.76 -22.37 -16.74
N GLY A 139 6.94 -22.62 -15.44
CA GLY A 139 6.00 -23.41 -14.64
C GLY A 139 4.79 -22.60 -14.24
N VAL A 140 3.58 -23.08 -14.50
CA VAL A 140 2.31 -22.50 -14.03
C VAL A 140 1.83 -23.30 -12.85
N GLY A 141 1.37 -22.62 -11.80
CA GLY A 141 0.92 -23.29 -10.59
C GLY A 141 0.02 -22.42 -9.72
N ARG A 142 -0.21 -22.92 -8.50
CA ARG A 142 -0.98 -22.23 -7.46
C ARG A 142 -0.15 -22.04 -6.22
N TRP A 143 -0.36 -20.92 -5.57
CA TRP A 143 0.26 -20.59 -4.31
C TRP A 143 -0.78 -20.02 -3.34
N ALA A 144 -0.99 -20.73 -2.24
CA ALA A 144 -1.84 -20.25 -1.17
C ALA A 144 -1.00 -19.55 -0.10
N THR A 145 -1.29 -18.29 0.19
CA THR A 145 -0.61 -17.51 1.22
C THR A 145 -1.53 -16.45 1.80
N ARG A 146 -1.44 -16.25 3.12
CA ARG A 146 -2.22 -15.23 3.87
C ARG A 146 -3.72 -15.30 3.61
N GLY A 147 -4.28 -16.51 3.55
CA GLY A 147 -5.72 -16.73 3.35
C GLY A 147 -6.22 -16.47 1.95
N ARG A 148 -5.33 -16.41 0.96
CA ARG A 148 -5.68 -16.28 -0.46
C ARG A 148 -4.90 -17.27 -1.30
N GLU A 149 -5.55 -17.77 -2.33
CA GLU A 149 -4.92 -18.54 -3.39
C GLU A 149 -4.58 -17.62 -4.56
N TYR A 150 -3.44 -17.85 -5.19
CA TYR A 150 -2.96 -17.11 -6.34
C TYR A 150 -2.53 -18.06 -7.44
N VAL A 151 -2.78 -17.70 -8.67
CA VAL A 151 -2.09 -18.30 -9.81
C VAL A 151 -0.68 -17.73 -9.85
N VAL A 152 0.31 -18.58 -10.08
CA VAL A 152 1.71 -18.15 -10.14
C VAL A 152 2.42 -18.73 -11.36
N ILE A 153 3.38 -17.97 -11.85
CA ILE A 153 4.33 -18.42 -12.87
C ILE A 153 5.73 -18.41 -12.27
N VAL A 154 6.42 -19.53 -12.39
CA VAL A 154 7.84 -19.66 -12.04
C VAL A 154 8.63 -19.74 -13.33
N ARG A 155 9.59 -18.83 -13.51
CA ARG A 155 10.42 -18.78 -14.71
C ARG A 155 11.89 -18.57 -14.38
N PRO A 156 12.82 -19.03 -15.26
CA PRO A 156 14.21 -18.70 -15.14
C PRO A 156 14.46 -17.21 -15.39
N VAL A 157 15.37 -16.64 -14.61
CA VAL A 157 15.91 -15.29 -14.78
C VAL A 157 17.43 -15.36 -14.72
N GLU A 158 18.10 -14.24 -14.99
CA GLU A 158 19.55 -14.17 -14.80
C GLU A 158 19.90 -14.44 -13.33
N GLY A 159 20.76 -15.41 -13.09
CA GLY A 159 21.21 -15.82 -11.76
C GLY A 159 20.25 -16.68 -10.94
N GLY A 160 19.04 -17.02 -11.45
CA GLY A 160 18.12 -17.85 -10.68
C GLY A 160 16.70 -17.97 -11.24
N MET A 161 15.71 -18.06 -10.36
CA MET A 161 14.30 -18.12 -10.74
C MET A 161 13.51 -16.94 -10.14
N ALA A 162 12.51 -16.47 -10.89
CA ALA A 162 11.51 -15.55 -10.41
C ALA A 162 10.13 -16.22 -10.38
N MET A 163 9.32 -15.83 -9.42
CA MET A 163 7.91 -16.20 -9.33
C MET A 163 7.07 -14.94 -9.50
N HIS A 164 6.14 -14.98 -10.43
CA HIS A 164 5.16 -13.93 -10.65
C HIS A 164 3.80 -14.39 -10.14
N GLN A 165 3.18 -13.56 -9.33
CA GLN A 165 1.79 -13.69 -8.93
C GLN A 165 0.92 -13.12 -10.04
N LEU A 166 -0.16 -13.82 -10.38
CA LEU A 166 -1.09 -13.41 -11.43
C LEU A 166 -2.47 -13.14 -10.83
N HIS A 167 -3.19 -12.22 -11.47
CA HIS A 167 -4.62 -12.04 -11.28
C HIS A 167 -5.40 -13.23 -11.85
N PHE A 168 -6.52 -13.55 -11.25
CA PHE A 168 -7.50 -14.45 -11.87
C PHE A 168 -8.19 -13.78 -13.05
N LYS A 169 -8.79 -14.59 -13.93
CA LYS A 169 -9.45 -14.08 -15.13
C LYS A 169 -10.59 -13.09 -14.83
N ASP A 170 -11.30 -13.30 -13.74
CA ASP A 170 -12.40 -12.47 -13.26
C ASP A 170 -11.94 -11.17 -12.54
N GLU A 171 -10.65 -11.07 -12.20
CA GLU A 171 -10.04 -9.86 -11.66
C GLU A 171 -9.53 -8.91 -12.75
N VAL A 172 -9.46 -9.35 -14.01
CA VAL A 172 -8.93 -8.59 -15.14
C VAL A 172 -10.06 -8.20 -16.09
N ARG A 173 -10.19 -6.90 -16.35
CA ARG A 173 -11.18 -6.39 -17.31
C ARG A 173 -10.80 -6.74 -18.74
N THR A 174 -11.80 -7.03 -19.54
CA THR A 174 -11.63 -7.23 -20.98
C THR A 174 -11.88 -5.93 -21.74
N MET A 175 -11.26 -5.78 -22.92
CA MET A 175 -11.49 -4.60 -23.77
C MET A 175 -12.94 -4.44 -24.21
N SER A 176 -13.70 -5.53 -24.25
CA SER A 176 -15.14 -5.52 -24.57
C SER A 176 -16.02 -4.82 -23.52
N GLU A 177 -15.52 -4.65 -22.30
CA GLU A 177 -16.22 -3.93 -21.22
C GLU A 177 -16.02 -2.40 -21.32
N LEU A 178 -15.13 -1.95 -22.18
CA LEU A 178 -14.80 -0.54 -22.34
C LEU A 178 -15.62 0.10 -23.48
N PRO A 179 -16.06 1.36 -23.34
CA PRO A 179 -16.79 2.07 -24.39
C PRO A 179 -15.84 2.53 -25.51
N MET A 180 -15.36 1.59 -26.34
CA MET A 180 -14.35 1.86 -27.37
C MET A 180 -14.87 2.69 -28.55
N GLY A 181 -16.20 2.85 -28.69
CA GLY A 181 -16.79 3.50 -29.87
C GLY A 181 -16.62 2.69 -31.16
N GLU A 182 -16.96 3.29 -32.28
CA GLU A 182 -16.77 2.68 -33.62
C GLU A 182 -15.29 2.79 -34.02
N THR A 183 -14.76 1.71 -34.57
CA THR A 183 -13.38 1.70 -35.06
C THR A 183 -13.29 2.53 -36.35
N PRO A 184 -12.56 3.65 -36.40
CA PRO A 184 -12.45 4.48 -37.60
C PRO A 184 -11.70 3.76 -38.69
N GLN A 185 -12.09 4.04 -39.97
CA GLN A 185 -11.34 3.56 -41.13
C GLN A 185 -10.04 4.36 -41.26
N LEU A 186 -8.92 3.64 -41.31
CA LEU A 186 -7.59 4.26 -41.45
C LEU A 186 -7.21 4.31 -42.95
N ALA A 187 -6.73 5.47 -43.40
CA ALA A 187 -6.19 5.58 -44.76
C ALA A 187 -4.80 4.91 -44.86
N ALA A 188 -4.53 4.24 -45.95
CA ALA A 188 -3.26 3.53 -46.15
C ALA A 188 -2.03 4.44 -46.02
N GLY A 189 -2.14 5.73 -46.39
CA GLY A 189 -1.10 6.73 -46.23
C GLY A 189 -0.79 7.08 -44.77
N GLU A 190 -1.83 7.20 -43.93
CA GLU A 190 -1.69 7.45 -42.50
C GLU A 190 -0.98 6.30 -41.80
N LEU A 191 -1.38 5.08 -42.10
CA LEU A 191 -0.74 3.88 -41.54
C LEU A 191 0.74 3.75 -41.95
N LYS A 192 1.07 4.10 -43.20
CA LYS A 192 2.46 4.11 -43.68
C LYS A 192 3.31 5.14 -42.93
N LEU A 193 2.78 6.35 -42.72
CA LEU A 193 3.47 7.39 -41.96
C LEU A 193 3.66 7.00 -40.49
N ALA A 194 2.63 6.46 -39.85
CA ALA A 194 2.71 5.97 -38.47
C ALA A 194 3.77 4.88 -38.31
N LYS A 195 3.83 3.90 -39.23
CA LYS A 195 4.87 2.87 -39.22
C LYS A 195 6.27 3.46 -39.36
N ALA A 196 6.48 4.41 -40.27
CA ALA A 196 7.78 5.05 -40.43
C ALA A 196 8.24 5.82 -39.17
N LEU A 197 7.33 6.48 -38.45
CA LEU A 197 7.63 7.15 -37.20
C LEU A 197 7.98 6.14 -36.09
N ILE A 198 7.28 5.03 -36.01
CA ILE A 198 7.60 3.95 -35.06
C ILE A 198 9.00 3.38 -35.36
N GLU A 199 9.28 3.06 -36.63
CA GLU A 199 10.59 2.55 -37.05
C GLU A 199 11.73 3.51 -36.71
N GLN A 200 11.52 4.81 -36.90
CA GLN A 200 12.51 5.85 -36.57
C GLN A 200 12.84 5.91 -35.07
N THR A 201 11.89 5.58 -34.21
CA THR A 201 12.02 5.62 -32.74
C THR A 201 12.25 4.24 -32.11
N THR A 202 12.30 3.18 -32.94
CA THR A 202 12.47 1.81 -32.44
C THR A 202 13.85 1.58 -31.86
N GLY A 203 13.90 1.26 -30.57
CA GLY A 203 15.10 0.80 -29.88
C GLY A 203 15.31 -0.71 -30.01
N LYS A 204 16.55 -1.17 -29.93
CA LYS A 204 16.88 -2.61 -30.02
C LYS A 204 16.41 -3.41 -28.81
N ARG A 205 16.32 -2.79 -27.64
CA ARG A 205 15.90 -3.40 -26.36
C ARG A 205 15.39 -2.33 -25.40
N PHE A 206 14.60 -2.75 -24.46
CA PHE A 206 14.23 -1.92 -23.32
C PHE A 206 15.45 -1.74 -22.40
N ASP A 207 15.78 -0.49 -22.11
CA ASP A 207 16.88 -0.12 -21.22
C ASP A 207 16.30 0.69 -20.05
N PRO A 208 16.17 0.10 -18.85
CA PRO A 208 15.57 0.75 -17.69
C PRO A 208 16.40 1.95 -17.19
N ASP A 209 17.72 1.97 -17.48
CA ASP A 209 18.61 3.03 -16.99
C ASP A 209 18.36 4.38 -17.68
N GLN A 210 17.60 4.39 -18.79
CA GLN A 210 17.19 5.62 -19.48
C GLN A 210 16.03 6.34 -18.78
N PHE A 211 15.35 5.67 -17.82
CA PHE A 211 14.18 6.21 -17.16
C PHE A 211 14.52 6.55 -15.71
N HIS A 212 14.47 7.83 -15.38
CA HIS A 212 14.74 8.35 -14.04
C HIS A 212 13.46 8.95 -13.44
N ASP A 213 13.27 8.76 -12.14
CA ASP A 213 12.19 9.39 -11.40
C ASP A 213 12.54 10.86 -11.11
N GLU A 214 12.17 11.74 -12.04
CA GLU A 214 12.38 13.19 -11.91
C GLU A 214 11.57 13.80 -10.76
N PHE A 215 10.42 13.22 -10.43
CA PHE A 215 9.63 13.68 -9.29
C PHE A 215 10.39 13.44 -7.99
N ARG A 216 10.95 12.27 -7.84
CA ARG A 216 11.80 11.93 -6.71
C ARG A 216 12.99 12.88 -6.56
N ALA A 217 13.70 13.15 -7.64
CA ALA A 217 14.83 14.07 -7.64
C ALA A 217 14.42 15.48 -7.20
N ARG A 218 13.26 15.98 -7.66
CA ARG A 218 12.71 17.26 -7.24
C ARG A 218 12.33 17.29 -5.76
N VAL A 219 11.73 16.21 -5.23
CA VAL A 219 11.37 16.11 -3.82
C VAL A 219 12.61 16.04 -2.95
N GLU A 220 13.62 15.26 -3.31
CA GLU A 220 14.91 15.18 -2.60
C GLU A 220 15.60 16.55 -2.54
N ALA A 221 15.66 17.28 -3.65
CA ALA A 221 16.20 18.65 -3.69
C ALA A 221 15.40 19.63 -2.82
N ALA A 222 14.07 19.51 -2.78
CA ALA A 222 13.22 20.33 -1.93
C ALA A 222 13.44 20.03 -0.44
N ILE A 223 13.60 18.76 -0.07
CA ILE A 223 13.92 18.34 1.31
C ILE A 223 15.28 18.91 1.70
N GLU A 224 16.32 18.74 0.88
CA GLU A 224 17.64 19.29 1.17
C GLU A 224 17.62 20.82 1.37
N LYS A 225 16.88 21.53 0.52
CA LYS A 225 16.71 22.98 0.65
C LYS A 225 16.07 23.38 1.97
N LYS A 226 15.00 22.66 2.41
CA LYS A 226 14.34 22.89 3.70
C LYS A 226 15.28 22.57 4.87
N VAL A 227 15.99 21.45 4.82
CA VAL A 227 16.98 21.05 5.84
C VAL A 227 18.08 22.11 5.97
N ARG A 228 18.66 22.58 4.87
CA ARG A 228 19.71 23.64 4.89
C ARG A 228 19.19 24.98 5.40
N SER A 229 17.93 25.32 5.12
CA SER A 229 17.35 26.60 5.59
C SER A 229 16.98 26.58 7.06
N GLY A 230 16.92 25.44 7.72
CA GLY A 230 16.49 25.28 9.11
C GLY A 230 15.03 25.70 9.36
N LYS A 231 14.28 26.02 8.30
CA LYS A 231 12.87 26.42 8.38
C LYS A 231 11.98 25.19 8.29
N GLU A 232 10.90 25.19 9.07
CA GLU A 232 9.90 24.11 9.06
C GLU A 232 10.44 22.73 9.46
N ILE A 233 11.47 22.69 10.31
CA ILE A 233 11.98 21.46 10.94
C ILE A 233 11.31 21.31 12.29
N SER A 234 10.54 20.25 12.50
CA SER A 234 10.02 19.88 13.80
C SER A 234 10.87 18.76 14.41
N HIS A 235 11.28 18.94 15.68
CA HIS A 235 11.92 17.90 16.47
C HIS A 235 10.89 17.31 17.43
N PHE A 236 10.35 16.15 17.09
CA PHE A 236 9.51 15.38 17.99
C PHE A 236 10.37 14.31 18.66
N ALA A 237 10.69 14.51 19.96
CA ALA A 237 11.12 13.43 20.82
C ALA A 237 9.84 12.68 21.23
N GLU A 238 9.70 11.41 20.88
CA GLU A 238 8.70 10.57 21.53
C GLU A 238 8.92 10.67 23.03
N ALA A 239 7.93 11.20 23.76
CA ALA A 239 7.87 10.98 25.19
C ALA A 239 7.80 9.45 25.34
N GLU A 240 8.84 8.84 25.85
CA GLU A 240 8.84 7.45 26.25
C GLU A 240 7.58 7.27 27.10
N SER A 241 6.61 6.56 26.57
CA SER A 241 5.48 6.11 27.33
C SER A 241 6.02 5.03 28.27
N ASP A 242 6.48 5.46 29.45
CA ASP A 242 6.67 4.62 30.60
C ASP A 242 5.33 3.98 30.98
N VAL A 243 4.96 2.96 30.25
CA VAL A 243 4.06 1.93 30.76
C VAL A 243 4.94 0.94 31.52
N ALA A 244 5.52 1.41 32.60
CA ALA A 244 6.07 0.55 33.61
C ALA A 244 4.90 -0.14 34.33
N ALA A 245 4.70 -1.41 34.03
CA ALA A 245 4.04 -2.32 34.95
C ALA A 245 4.89 -2.41 36.22
N GLY A 246 4.41 -1.82 37.32
CA GLY A 246 5.07 -1.96 38.61
C GLY A 246 4.99 -0.65 39.41
N GLY A 247 4.08 -0.64 40.39
CA GLY A 247 3.82 0.53 41.24
C GLY A 247 5.06 1.10 41.91
N ASN A 248 5.33 2.36 41.59
CA ASN A 248 5.94 3.28 42.52
C ASN A 248 5.16 4.58 42.43
N VAL A 249 4.57 4.97 43.52
CA VAL A 249 3.92 6.25 43.73
C VAL A 249 5.00 7.32 43.51
N VAL A 250 5.07 7.86 42.31
CA VAL A 250 5.92 9.02 42.03
C VAL A 250 5.25 10.21 42.71
N ASP A 251 5.98 10.79 43.65
CA ASP A 251 5.49 11.87 44.48
C ASP A 251 5.08 13.06 43.61
N LEU A 252 3.80 13.36 43.59
CA LEU A 252 3.17 14.45 42.85
C LEU A 252 3.86 15.81 43.15
N MET A 253 4.46 15.91 44.30
CA MET A 253 5.22 17.09 44.78
C MET A 253 6.52 17.30 43.99
N GLU A 254 7.20 16.23 43.56
CA GLU A 254 8.41 16.32 42.76
C GLU A 254 8.14 16.79 41.33
N ILE A 255 7.03 16.36 40.75
CA ILE A 255 6.59 16.80 39.41
C ILE A 255 6.17 18.27 39.43
N LEU A 256 5.45 18.70 40.47
CA LEU A 256 5.07 20.10 40.67
C LEU A 256 6.26 21.01 40.93
N GLN A 257 7.26 20.59 41.71
CA GLN A 257 8.49 21.35 41.94
C GLN A 257 9.34 21.49 40.65
N ARG A 258 9.40 20.46 39.78
CA ARG A 258 10.07 20.54 38.48
C ARG A 258 9.37 21.49 37.53
N SER A 259 8.03 21.53 37.53
CA SER A 259 7.21 22.45 36.73
C SER A 259 7.39 23.90 37.19
N LEU A 260 7.44 24.17 38.50
CA LEU A 260 7.69 25.50 39.08
C LEU A 260 9.11 26.01 38.82
N LYS A 261 10.14 25.17 38.82
CA LYS A 261 11.51 25.55 38.46
C LYS A 261 11.67 25.90 36.97
N ARG A 262 10.81 25.40 36.09
CA ARG A 262 10.80 25.74 34.64
C ARG A 262 10.10 27.06 34.34
N SER A 263 9.15 27.51 35.17
CA SER A 263 8.41 28.76 34.98
C SER A 263 9.05 29.96 35.73
N GLY A 264 10.10 29.74 36.53
CA GLY A 264 10.72 30.77 37.36
C GLY A 264 12.00 31.43 36.82
N GLY A 265 12.38 31.18 35.58
CA GLY A 265 13.61 31.69 34.98
C GLY A 265 13.38 32.72 33.87
N GLY A 266 12.88 33.91 34.19
CA GLY A 266 12.64 34.94 33.18
C GLY A 266 12.46 36.32 33.75
N SER A 267 13.56 36.88 34.31
CA SER A 267 14.01 38.29 34.24
C SER A 267 13.09 39.43 34.59
N SER A 268 13.39 40.05 35.70
CA SER A 268 13.20 41.47 36.06
C SER A 268 13.92 42.42 35.10
N ARG A 269 13.25 43.46 34.62
CA ARG A 269 13.72 44.86 34.42
C ARG A 269 12.53 45.67 33.92
N SER A 270 11.99 46.44 34.80
CA SER A 270 12.03 47.87 35.17
C SER A 270 11.62 48.83 34.04
N ALA A 271 10.61 49.58 34.43
CA ALA A 271 10.39 51.00 34.29
C ALA A 271 9.72 51.60 33.06
N GLY A 272 8.57 52.18 33.30
CA GLY A 272 8.29 53.57 32.98
C GLY A 272 7.42 53.81 31.71
N GLY A 273 6.25 54.42 31.95
CA GLY A 273 5.62 55.19 30.89
C GLY A 273 4.10 55.13 30.82
N LYS A 274 3.47 56.11 31.40
CA LYS A 274 2.04 56.46 31.33
C LYS A 274 1.49 56.58 29.93
N GLY A 275 0.19 56.32 29.78
CA GLY A 275 -0.60 57.03 28.79
C GLY A 275 -1.79 56.20 28.22
N ASP A 276 -2.96 56.56 28.73
CA ASP A 276 -4.28 56.63 28.07
C ASP A 276 -4.89 55.43 27.30
N ALA A 277 -5.98 55.00 27.84
CA ALA A 277 -7.11 54.40 27.07
C ALA A 277 -7.85 55.51 26.29
N PRO A 278 -8.69 55.29 25.28
CA PRO A 278 -9.86 54.41 25.41
C PRO A 278 -10.33 53.68 24.10
N GLY A 279 -11.32 52.82 24.22
CA GLY A 279 -12.34 52.71 23.18
C GLY A 279 -12.49 51.35 22.52
N SER A 280 -13.33 50.54 23.14
CA SER A 280 -14.45 49.73 22.59
C SER A 280 -14.43 49.31 21.10
N ARG A 281 -14.55 48.04 20.83
CA ARG A 281 -15.68 47.45 20.12
C ARG A 281 -15.52 45.92 19.97
N ALA A 282 -16.34 45.26 20.69
CA ALA A 282 -16.64 43.83 20.46
C ALA A 282 -17.37 43.66 19.12
N THR A 283 -16.85 42.88 18.20
CA THR A 283 -17.62 42.36 17.06
C THR A 283 -17.83 40.86 17.24
N ALA A 284 -19.07 40.52 17.58
CA ALA A 284 -19.59 39.17 17.66
C ALA A 284 -19.51 38.50 16.29
N ARG A 285 -18.87 37.33 16.24
CA ARG A 285 -18.90 36.44 15.08
C ARG A 285 -20.23 35.67 15.07
N LYS A 286 -21.00 35.84 13.99
CA LYS A 286 -22.20 35.06 13.68
C LYS A 286 -21.84 33.61 13.36
N PRO A 287 -22.69 32.63 13.77
CA PRO A 287 -22.55 31.24 13.39
C PRO A 287 -22.91 31.00 11.92
N PRO A 288 -22.39 29.94 11.27
CA PRO A 288 -22.63 29.68 9.86
C PRO A 288 -24.09 29.22 9.60
N ARG A 289 -24.63 29.71 8.50
CA ARG A 289 -25.98 29.51 7.99
C ARG A 289 -26.12 28.10 7.42
N ARG A 290 -27.11 27.38 7.89
CA ARG A 290 -27.54 26.06 7.41
C ARG A 290 -28.05 26.19 5.97
N VAL A 291 -27.45 25.45 5.03
CA VAL A 291 -27.90 25.35 3.64
C VAL A 291 -29.04 24.34 3.60
N THR A 292 -30.21 24.77 3.19
CA THR A 292 -31.38 23.93 2.93
C THR A 292 -31.28 23.33 1.53
N GLU A 293 -31.38 22.00 1.43
CA GLU A 293 -31.49 21.28 0.16
C GLU A 293 -32.79 21.60 -0.58
N PRO A 294 -32.78 21.67 -1.92
CA PRO A 294 -33.98 21.81 -2.74
C PRO A 294 -34.69 20.47 -2.94
N GLY A 295 -36.00 20.48 -2.77
CA GLY A 295 -36.91 19.36 -2.76
C GLY A 295 -36.86 18.43 -3.98
N ARG A 296 -36.84 17.17 -3.70
CA ARG A 296 -36.94 16.03 -4.64
C ARG A 296 -38.39 15.88 -5.12
N LYS A 297 -38.65 16.21 -6.39
CA LYS A 297 -39.92 15.94 -7.04
C LYS A 297 -40.22 14.45 -7.10
N LYS A 298 -41.35 14.03 -6.53
CA LYS A 298 -41.92 12.68 -6.64
C LYS A 298 -42.26 12.40 -8.11
N ARG A 299 -41.70 11.35 -8.69
CA ARG A 299 -42.12 10.76 -9.94
C ARG A 299 -43.26 9.78 -9.70
N ALA A 300 -44.35 9.94 -10.40
CA ALA A 300 -45.52 9.12 -10.36
C ALA A 300 -45.22 7.70 -10.93
N ALA A 301 -45.83 6.68 -10.30
CA ALA A 301 -45.78 5.29 -10.72
C ALA A 301 -46.63 5.09 -11.99
N PRO A 302 -46.23 4.19 -12.94
CA PRO A 302 -47.07 3.76 -14.05
C PRO A 302 -48.06 2.67 -13.61
N ALA A 303 -49.27 2.77 -14.14
CA ALA A 303 -50.37 1.84 -13.94
C ALA A 303 -50.12 0.45 -14.57
N PRO A 304 -50.76 -0.64 -14.04
CA PRO A 304 -50.61 -1.96 -14.59
C PRO A 304 -51.40 -2.16 -15.91
N ARG A 305 -50.76 -2.78 -16.91
CA ARG A 305 -51.43 -3.27 -18.10
C ARG A 305 -52.02 -4.66 -17.81
N SER A 306 -53.31 -4.77 -18.05
CA SER A 306 -54.07 -6.02 -18.15
C SER A 306 -53.94 -6.65 -19.51
N ALA A 307 -53.88 -7.96 -19.54
CA ALA A 307 -54.10 -9.04 -20.49
C ALA A 307 -52.87 -9.86 -20.77
#